data_d904a1ee2801c897cf2066549c85ac57
#
_entry.id   d904a1ee2801c897cf2066549c85ac57
#
_cell.length_a   1.000
_cell.length_b   1.000
_cell.length_c   1.000
_cell.angle_alpha   90.00
_cell.angle_beta   90.00
_cell.angle_gamma   90.00
#
_symmetry.space_group_name_H-M   'P 1'
#
loop_
_entity.id
_entity.type
_entity.pdbx_description
1 polymer ?
#
loop_
_entity_poly.entity_id
_entity_poly.type
_entity_poly.pdbx_seq_one_letter_code
_entity_poly.pdbx_strand_id
1 'polypeptide(L)'
;LYPVNCQVLSIKNHEFMRKTLLYVVTALIAAAMTVSCGNHASGHKETSEHNHEGHEAHDHEKEHGHEHGHQNGVIEFSEEKAQVAGLETEKITAGKFSSVIRTSGEIMPAQGDEATVAATVSGIVSLGKAGIVPGKRVSVGSVVASVSAREMADGDPVAKSKAAYEAAEKELHRAEALLRSQAISQKVYEQAKRDYEVAKAEYDAYSGKMTEAGVAVKSPLTGSVKEVFVKEGDYVNAGQPLATVTQNTRLYLQADLSEKYWKEASSITGANFRPSYSDETYNLKSLGGRLVSVGKSSAQGSFYLPVIFEFQNRGNFIPGSFCEIYLTGMERDNVISVPETALTEEQGVYYVYLKLCKEDYKKQEVKTGESDGLRREILKGLKAGDVVVTKGALQVKLSAVSGTIPGHTHNH
;
A
#
# COMPACT_ATOMS: atom_id res chain seq x y z
N LEU A 1 -24.99 46.56 -3.81
CA LEU A 1 -26.32 45.93 -4.10
C LEU A 1 -26.08 44.52 -4.65
N TYR A 2 -26.24 43.60 -3.81
CA TYR A 2 -26.38 42.15 -3.79
C TYR A 2 -26.30 41.31 -5.09
N PRO A 3 -25.68 40.11 -4.94
CA PRO A 3 -26.27 38.87 -5.46
C PRO A 3 -26.45 37.79 -4.38
N VAL A 4 -27.69 37.59 -3.95
CA VAL A 4 -28.14 36.37 -3.30
C VAL A 4 -28.91 35.60 -4.37
N ASN A 5 -28.34 34.49 -4.89
CA ASN A 5 -29.12 33.40 -5.53
C ASN A 5 -28.27 32.27 -6.15
N CYS A 6 -27.27 31.76 -5.44
CA CYS A 6 -26.57 30.56 -5.92
C CYS A 6 -26.61 29.35 -4.95
N GLN A 7 -27.11 29.51 -3.73
CA GLN A 7 -27.16 28.40 -2.76
C GLN A 7 -28.48 27.62 -2.71
N VAL A 8 -29.56 28.13 -3.29
CA VAL A 8 -30.87 27.48 -3.21
C VAL A 8 -31.07 26.40 -4.30
N LEU A 9 -30.31 26.44 -5.40
CA LEU A 9 -30.40 25.43 -6.47
C LEU A 9 -29.62 24.13 -6.17
N SER A 10 -28.60 24.17 -5.33
CA SER A 10 -27.81 22.98 -4.98
C SER A 10 -28.55 22.04 -4.01
N ILE A 11 -29.37 22.58 -3.11
CA ILE A 11 -30.09 21.79 -2.11
C ILE A 11 -31.28 21.03 -2.71
N LYS A 12 -31.96 21.60 -3.70
CA LYS A 12 -33.10 20.93 -4.38
C LYS A 12 -32.66 19.72 -5.24
N ASN A 13 -31.48 19.75 -5.84
CA ASN A 13 -31.00 18.63 -6.65
C ASN A 13 -30.57 17.44 -5.79
N HIS A 14 -30.08 17.65 -4.57
CA HIS A 14 -29.67 16.56 -3.66
C HIS A 14 -30.87 15.81 -3.05
N GLU A 15 -31.97 16.49 -2.79
CA GLU A 15 -33.21 15.82 -2.31
C GLU A 15 -33.94 15.06 -3.42
N PHE A 16 -33.88 15.52 -4.66
CA PHE A 16 -34.50 14.85 -5.79
C PHE A 16 -33.72 13.53 -6.13
N MET A 17 -32.41 13.55 -6.10
CA MET A 17 -31.61 12.34 -6.31
C MET A 17 -31.74 11.27 -5.20
N ARG A 18 -31.94 11.69 -3.95
CA ARG A 18 -32.19 10.75 -2.84
C ARG A 18 -33.56 10.06 -2.94
N LYS A 19 -34.58 10.76 -3.40
CA LYS A 19 -35.94 10.19 -3.58
C LYS A 19 -35.99 9.21 -4.76
N THR A 20 -35.32 9.50 -5.87
CA THR A 20 -35.27 8.59 -7.02
C THR A 20 -34.44 7.31 -6.70
N LEU A 21 -33.34 7.39 -5.94
CA LEU A 21 -32.58 6.23 -5.52
C LEU A 21 -33.37 5.32 -4.56
N LEU A 22 -34.21 5.88 -3.69
CA LEU A 22 -35.05 5.13 -2.76
C LEU A 22 -36.17 4.36 -3.50
N TYR A 23 -36.76 4.92 -4.57
CA TYR A 23 -37.76 4.23 -5.38
C TYR A 23 -37.18 3.09 -6.23
N VAL A 24 -35.95 3.19 -6.72
CA VAL A 24 -35.29 2.13 -7.47
C VAL A 24 -34.93 0.94 -6.57
N VAL A 25 -34.52 1.18 -5.33
CA VAL A 25 -34.19 0.13 -4.36
C VAL A 25 -35.43 -0.61 -3.87
N THR A 26 -36.56 0.09 -3.67
CA THR A 26 -37.82 -0.55 -3.26
C THR A 26 -38.47 -1.36 -4.39
N ALA A 27 -38.30 -0.95 -5.66
CA ALA A 27 -38.81 -1.70 -6.82
C ALA A 27 -38.00 -3.01 -7.06
N LEU A 28 -36.69 -3.05 -6.77
CA LEU A 28 -35.86 -4.24 -6.87
C LEU A 28 -36.14 -5.28 -5.77
N ILE A 29 -36.55 -4.87 -4.58
CA ILE A 29 -36.91 -5.79 -3.49
C ILE A 29 -38.28 -6.45 -3.72
N ALA A 30 -39.23 -5.78 -4.40
CA ALA A 30 -40.54 -6.34 -4.72
C ALA A 30 -40.50 -7.41 -5.83
N ALA A 31 -39.49 -7.39 -6.71
CA ALA A 31 -39.34 -8.36 -7.79
C ALA A 31 -38.69 -9.69 -7.35
N ALA A 32 -38.11 -9.77 -6.15
CA ALA A 32 -37.42 -10.96 -5.63
C ALA A 32 -38.33 -11.93 -4.83
N MET A 33 -39.62 -11.64 -4.61
CA MET A 33 -40.51 -12.45 -3.77
C MET A 33 -41.57 -13.28 -4.51
N THR A 34 -41.49 -13.46 -5.84
CA THR A 34 -42.54 -14.18 -6.61
C THR A 34 -42.10 -15.46 -7.31
N VAL A 35 -41.05 -16.16 -6.84
CA VAL A 35 -40.74 -17.51 -7.34
C VAL A 35 -40.40 -18.43 -6.19
N SER A 36 -41.43 -19.02 -5.56
CA SER A 36 -41.35 -20.33 -4.93
C SER A 36 -42.73 -20.78 -4.44
N CYS A 37 -43.42 -21.55 -5.26
CA CYS A 37 -44.43 -22.54 -4.83
C CYS A 37 -44.66 -23.51 -5.98
N GLY A 38 -44.30 -24.77 -5.76
CA GLY A 38 -44.56 -25.90 -6.67
C GLY A 38 -44.34 -27.21 -5.95
N ASN A 39 -45.44 -27.72 -5.41
CA ASN A 39 -45.67 -28.97 -4.70
C ASN A 39 -45.44 -30.18 -5.57
N HIS A 40 -44.84 -31.28 -5.06
CA HIS A 40 -45.37 -32.63 -5.32
C HIS A 40 -44.95 -33.63 -4.25
N ALA A 41 -45.97 -34.24 -3.64
CA ALA A 41 -45.94 -35.36 -2.75
C ALA A 41 -46.21 -36.67 -3.53
N SER A 42 -45.56 -37.76 -3.10
CA SER A 42 -46.00 -39.18 -3.08
C SER A 42 -44.77 -40.01 -2.71
N GLY A 43 -44.70 -40.73 -1.67
CA GLY A 43 -45.46 -41.76 -1.02
C GLY A 43 -45.24 -43.14 -1.63
N HIS A 44 -44.29 -43.95 -1.05
CA HIS A 44 -44.53 -45.41 -0.97
C HIS A 44 -43.60 -46.03 0.07
N LYS A 45 -44.26 -46.69 1.04
CA LYS A 45 -43.73 -47.73 1.93
C LYS A 45 -43.56 -49.00 1.08
N GLU A 46 -42.56 -49.82 1.39
CA GLU A 46 -42.77 -51.25 1.65
C GLU A 46 -41.53 -51.91 2.25
N THR A 47 -41.80 -52.67 3.24
CA THR A 47 -41.00 -53.60 4.04
C THR A 47 -40.72 -54.89 3.26
N SER A 48 -39.53 -55.49 3.47
CA SER A 48 -39.44 -56.97 3.53
C SER A 48 -38.13 -57.38 4.23
N GLU A 49 -38.29 -58.06 5.32
CA GLU A 49 -37.32 -58.91 5.99
C GLU A 49 -37.02 -60.13 5.09
N HIS A 50 -35.74 -60.52 5.06
CA HIS A 50 -35.40 -61.96 4.85
C HIS A 50 -34.14 -62.28 5.68
N ASN A 51 -34.39 -63.19 6.57
CA ASN A 51 -33.48 -63.96 7.40
C ASN A 51 -33.01 -65.20 6.60
N HIS A 52 -31.70 -65.51 6.61
CA HIS A 52 -31.22 -66.86 6.37
C HIS A 52 -29.91 -67.12 7.10
N GLU A 53 -29.97 -68.15 7.90
CA GLU A 53 -28.89 -68.77 8.68
C GLU A 53 -27.98 -69.63 7.78
N GLY A 54 -26.70 -69.77 8.23
CA GLY A 54 -26.11 -71.09 8.27
C GLY A 54 -24.82 -71.32 7.46
N HIS A 55 -23.84 -71.86 8.21
CA HIS A 55 -22.67 -72.67 7.78
C HIS A 55 -21.48 -71.98 7.16
N GLU A 56 -20.27 -72.26 7.51
CA GLU A 56 -19.48 -73.23 8.26
C GLU A 56 -18.04 -72.71 8.32
N ALA A 57 -17.29 -73.15 9.34
CA ALA A 57 -15.91 -72.82 9.61
C ALA A 57 -14.95 -73.43 8.55
N HIS A 58 -13.97 -72.66 8.13
CA HIS A 58 -12.70 -73.19 7.64
C HIS A 58 -11.54 -72.42 8.27
N ASP A 59 -10.80 -73.21 9.01
CA ASP A 59 -9.53 -72.91 9.63
C ASP A 59 -8.45 -72.86 8.54
N HIS A 60 -7.69 -71.74 8.39
CA HIS A 60 -6.43 -71.72 7.69
C HIS A 60 -5.45 -70.71 8.34
N GLU A 61 -4.45 -71.29 8.82
CA GLU A 61 -3.07 -70.92 9.14
C GLU A 61 -2.61 -69.47 9.07
N LYS A 62 -1.88 -69.15 10.10
CA LYS A 62 -1.10 -67.95 10.40
C LYS A 62 -0.11 -67.63 9.26
N GLU A 63 -0.26 -66.47 8.64
CA GLU A 63 0.82 -65.72 8.09
C GLU A 63 1.01 -64.45 8.91
N HIS A 64 2.25 -64.23 9.33
CA HIS A 64 2.70 -63.07 10.07
C HIS A 64 2.66 -61.81 9.15
N GLY A 65 1.51 -61.16 9.15
CA GLY A 65 1.41 -59.81 8.67
C GLY A 65 1.86 -58.88 9.82
N HIS A 66 2.90 -58.10 9.62
CA HIS A 66 3.24 -57.01 10.52
C HIS A 66 2.11 -55.99 10.49
N GLU A 67 1.19 -56.08 11.47
CA GLU A 67 0.31 -54.98 11.82
C GLU A 67 1.18 -53.83 12.32
N HIS A 68 1.50 -52.89 11.41
CA HIS A 68 1.87 -51.53 11.80
C HIS A 68 0.57 -50.88 12.37
N GLY A 69 0.33 -51.12 13.65
CA GLY A 69 -0.69 -50.44 14.41
C GLY A 69 -0.38 -48.94 14.34
N HIS A 70 -1.25 -48.19 13.67
CA HIS A 70 -1.27 -46.73 13.73
C HIS A 70 -1.46 -46.33 15.19
N GLN A 71 -0.38 -46.13 15.94
CA GLN A 71 -0.41 -45.53 17.27
C GLN A 71 -0.96 -44.10 17.11
N ASN A 72 -2.10 -43.89 17.71
CA ASN A 72 -2.85 -42.64 17.87
C ASN A 72 -2.07 -41.36 17.50
N GLY A 73 -2.29 -40.84 16.30
CA GLY A 73 -1.97 -39.44 15.94
C GLY A 73 -0.53 -39.15 15.54
N VAL A 74 0.31 -40.17 15.30
CA VAL A 74 1.66 -39.99 14.74
C VAL A 74 1.60 -40.01 13.22
N ILE A 75 2.25 -39.04 12.57
CA ILE A 75 2.35 -38.88 11.13
C ILE A 75 3.78 -39.21 10.72
N GLU A 76 3.96 -40.24 9.92
CA GLU A 76 5.25 -40.57 9.33
C GLU A 76 5.51 -39.68 8.11
N PHE A 77 6.62 -38.96 8.12
CA PHE A 77 7.08 -38.09 7.03
C PHE A 77 8.56 -38.27 6.84
N SER A 78 8.95 -39.02 5.82
CA SER A 78 10.35 -39.41 5.61
C SER A 78 11.29 -38.23 5.44
N GLU A 79 12.55 -38.41 5.81
CA GLU A 79 13.58 -37.37 5.71
C GLU A 79 13.77 -36.86 4.27
N GLU A 80 13.61 -37.73 3.25
CA GLU A 80 13.65 -37.36 1.85
C GLU A 80 12.51 -36.42 1.49
N LYS A 81 11.28 -36.73 1.92
CA LYS A 81 10.10 -35.87 1.71
C LYS A 81 10.27 -34.54 2.43
N ALA A 82 10.86 -34.57 3.62
CA ALA A 82 11.11 -33.36 4.42
C ALA A 82 12.10 -32.42 3.70
N GLN A 83 13.17 -32.96 3.11
CA GLN A 83 14.12 -32.17 2.31
C GLN A 83 13.49 -31.61 1.06
N VAL A 84 12.73 -32.40 0.30
CA VAL A 84 12.05 -31.93 -0.93
C VAL A 84 11.01 -30.86 -0.60
N ALA A 85 10.30 -31.00 0.52
CA ALA A 85 9.31 -30.02 0.98
C ALA A 85 9.94 -28.75 1.58
N GLY A 86 11.26 -28.70 1.76
CA GLY A 86 11.94 -27.59 2.43
C GLY A 86 11.45 -27.42 3.89
N LEU A 87 11.26 -28.55 4.60
CA LEU A 87 10.71 -28.54 5.95
C LEU A 87 11.71 -27.93 6.93
N GLU A 88 11.28 -26.92 7.64
CA GLU A 88 12.06 -26.27 8.70
C GLU A 88 11.39 -26.50 10.05
N THR A 89 12.18 -26.62 11.12
CA THR A 89 11.69 -26.79 12.49
C THR A 89 12.36 -25.81 13.42
N GLU A 90 11.63 -25.32 14.42
CA GLU A 90 12.13 -24.43 15.47
C GLU A 90 11.87 -25.05 16.83
N LYS A 91 12.87 -25.01 17.72
CA LYS A 91 12.68 -25.36 19.13
C LYS A 91 12.03 -24.19 19.85
N ILE A 92 10.84 -24.40 20.36
CA ILE A 92 10.04 -23.36 21.01
C ILE A 92 10.68 -22.96 22.35
N THR A 93 10.82 -21.65 22.50
CA THR A 93 11.26 -21.04 23.75
C THR A 93 10.30 -19.94 24.13
N ALA A 94 10.10 -19.76 25.43
CA ALA A 94 9.39 -18.57 25.91
C ALA A 94 10.27 -17.33 25.67
N GLY A 95 9.70 -16.33 25.07
CA GLY A 95 10.39 -15.11 24.66
C GLY A 95 9.57 -13.86 24.89
N LYS A 96 10.00 -12.78 24.25
CA LYS A 96 9.28 -11.52 24.24
C LYS A 96 8.24 -11.50 23.11
N PHE A 97 7.07 -10.97 23.41
CA PHE A 97 6.01 -10.75 22.43
C PHE A 97 5.33 -9.40 22.74
N SER A 98 5.13 -8.59 21.72
CA SER A 98 4.52 -7.27 21.90
C SER A 98 3.01 -7.39 21.91
N SER A 99 2.32 -6.52 22.66
CA SER A 99 0.89 -6.30 22.45
C SER A 99 0.63 -5.81 21.04
N VAL A 100 -0.47 -6.25 20.42
CA VAL A 100 -0.75 -5.98 19.00
C VAL A 100 -2.11 -5.33 18.84
N ILE A 101 -2.16 -4.26 18.06
CA ILE A 101 -3.40 -3.67 17.57
C ILE A 101 -3.43 -3.86 16.06
N ARG A 102 -4.32 -4.73 15.58
CA ARG A 102 -4.55 -4.94 14.15
C ARG A 102 -5.41 -3.82 13.59
N THR A 103 -4.93 -3.22 12.51
CA THR A 103 -5.60 -2.12 11.81
C THR A 103 -5.28 -2.15 10.31
N SER A 104 -5.80 -1.20 9.57
CA SER A 104 -5.46 -0.94 8.18
C SER A 104 -4.75 0.40 8.04
N GLY A 105 -4.21 0.65 6.85
CA GLY A 105 -3.57 1.92 6.54
C GLY A 105 -3.04 1.94 5.13
N GLU A 106 -2.19 2.91 4.85
CA GLU A 106 -1.70 3.18 3.51
C GLU A 106 -0.19 3.50 3.52
N ILE A 107 0.50 3.07 2.46
CA ILE A 107 1.88 3.49 2.19
C ILE A 107 1.83 4.81 1.41
N MET A 108 2.47 5.85 1.92
CA MET A 108 2.52 7.16 1.28
C MET A 108 3.97 7.58 0.98
N PRO A 109 4.21 8.47 -0.01
CA PRO A 109 5.51 9.08 -0.19
C PRO A 109 5.88 9.91 1.06
N ALA A 110 7.14 9.85 1.48
CA ALA A 110 7.61 10.71 2.57
C ALA A 110 7.66 12.17 2.12
N GLN A 111 7.51 13.08 3.07
CA GLN A 111 7.58 14.50 2.79
C GLN A 111 8.95 14.87 2.17
N GLY A 112 8.91 15.58 1.03
CA GLY A 112 10.08 15.93 0.24
C GLY A 112 10.49 14.89 -0.81
N ASP A 113 9.93 13.69 -0.79
CA ASP A 113 10.14 12.67 -1.82
C ASP A 113 9.15 12.80 -2.98
N GLU A 114 8.20 13.74 -2.89
CA GLU A 114 7.26 14.08 -3.97
C GLU A 114 7.26 15.60 -4.19
N ALA A 115 7.26 16.01 -5.45
CA ALA A 115 7.22 17.42 -5.82
C ALA A 115 6.32 17.66 -7.04
N THR A 116 5.53 18.72 -6.95
CA THR A 116 4.74 19.21 -8.08
C THR A 116 5.58 20.10 -8.97
N VAL A 117 5.60 19.79 -10.24
CA VAL A 117 6.21 20.61 -11.30
C VAL A 117 5.12 21.53 -11.82
N ALA A 118 5.24 22.85 -11.55
CA ALA A 118 4.27 23.84 -11.94
C ALA A 118 4.80 24.76 -13.04
N ALA A 119 3.90 25.31 -13.86
CA ALA A 119 4.22 26.29 -14.88
C ALA A 119 4.82 27.56 -14.26
N THR A 120 5.94 28.03 -14.78
CA THR A 120 6.60 29.27 -14.30
C THR A 120 6.09 30.50 -14.98
N VAL A 121 5.46 30.35 -16.12
CA VAL A 121 4.82 31.42 -16.93
C VAL A 121 3.49 30.92 -17.49
N SER A 122 2.60 31.83 -17.83
CA SER A 122 1.38 31.50 -18.58
C SER A 122 1.67 31.34 -20.06
N GLY A 123 0.99 30.39 -20.73
CA GLY A 123 1.18 30.13 -22.15
C GLY A 123 0.76 28.74 -22.59
N ILE A 124 1.19 28.34 -23.77
CA ILE A 124 0.91 27.03 -24.38
C ILE A 124 2.01 26.04 -23.99
N VAL A 125 1.61 24.88 -23.53
CA VAL A 125 2.50 23.78 -23.10
C VAL A 125 3.04 23.03 -24.32
N SER A 126 4.35 22.78 -24.31
CA SER A 126 4.98 21.81 -25.19
C SER A 126 5.73 20.77 -24.37
N LEU A 127 5.37 19.51 -24.54
CA LEU A 127 5.97 18.35 -23.87
C LEU A 127 7.21 17.82 -24.61
N GLY A 128 7.49 18.37 -25.79
CA GLY A 128 8.60 17.98 -26.66
C GLY A 128 8.42 16.57 -27.27
N LYS A 129 9.36 16.19 -28.16
CA LYS A 129 9.28 14.91 -28.91
C LYS A 129 9.27 13.67 -28.02
N ALA A 130 9.89 13.73 -26.86
CA ALA A 130 9.96 12.57 -25.93
C ALA A 130 8.75 12.46 -25.01
N GLY A 131 7.89 13.48 -24.94
CA GLY A 131 6.75 13.57 -24.05
C GLY A 131 7.10 13.29 -22.59
N ILE A 132 6.18 13.55 -21.69
CA ILE A 132 6.20 13.03 -20.32
C ILE A 132 5.01 12.09 -20.14
N VAL A 133 5.28 10.93 -19.55
CA VAL A 133 4.24 9.92 -19.24
C VAL A 133 4.48 9.39 -17.84
N PRO A 134 3.43 8.94 -17.13
CA PRO A 134 3.58 8.29 -15.87
C PRO A 134 4.59 7.12 -15.93
N GLY A 135 5.45 6.99 -14.93
CA GLY A 135 6.51 6.00 -14.86
C GLY A 135 7.84 6.42 -15.52
N LYS A 136 7.87 7.48 -16.34
CA LYS A 136 9.10 7.96 -16.97
C LYS A 136 10.07 8.51 -15.91
N ARG A 137 11.33 8.09 -15.97
CA ARG A 137 12.38 8.61 -15.10
C ARG A 137 12.82 10.00 -15.53
N VAL A 138 13.02 10.88 -14.56
CA VAL A 138 13.53 12.25 -14.73
C VAL A 138 14.63 12.51 -13.70
N SER A 139 15.58 13.37 -14.07
CA SER A 139 16.63 13.83 -13.16
C SER A 139 16.35 15.27 -12.72
N VAL A 140 16.88 15.65 -11.56
CA VAL A 140 16.83 17.04 -11.12
C VAL A 140 17.39 17.96 -12.22
N GLY A 141 16.65 19.04 -12.54
CA GLY A 141 17.02 20.00 -13.58
C GLY A 141 16.67 19.56 -15.01
N SER A 142 16.22 18.32 -15.25
CA SER A 142 15.77 17.91 -16.60
C SER A 142 14.47 18.63 -16.97
N VAL A 143 14.34 18.99 -18.24
CA VAL A 143 13.14 19.67 -18.76
C VAL A 143 11.98 18.69 -18.81
N VAL A 144 10.91 19.02 -18.11
CA VAL A 144 9.65 18.25 -18.04
C VAL A 144 8.69 18.74 -19.13
N ALA A 145 8.58 20.07 -19.28
CA ALA A 145 7.77 20.73 -20.28
C ALA A 145 8.40 22.08 -20.63
N SER A 146 7.98 22.69 -21.73
CA SER A 146 8.25 24.10 -22.05
C SER A 146 6.91 24.82 -22.17
N VAL A 147 6.85 26.09 -21.74
CA VAL A 147 5.66 26.93 -21.86
C VAL A 147 6.00 28.14 -22.73
N SER A 148 5.26 28.34 -23.83
CA SER A 148 5.44 29.43 -24.76
C SER A 148 4.27 30.39 -24.71
N ALA A 149 4.58 31.67 -24.56
CA ALA A 149 3.60 32.76 -24.65
C ALA A 149 3.74 33.57 -25.97
N ARG A 150 4.51 33.08 -26.96
CA ARG A 150 4.87 33.84 -28.20
C ARG A 150 3.65 34.25 -29.02
N GLU A 151 2.59 33.44 -29.03
CA GLU A 151 1.38 33.69 -29.83
C GLU A 151 0.23 34.26 -28.99
N MET A 152 0.52 34.69 -27.74
CA MET A 152 -0.48 35.24 -26.86
C MET A 152 -0.78 36.70 -27.14
N ALA A 153 -2.06 37.11 -27.00
CA ALA A 153 -2.48 38.52 -27.23
C ALA A 153 -1.74 39.50 -26.32
N ASP A 154 -1.41 39.10 -25.09
CA ASP A 154 -0.65 39.89 -24.13
C ASP A 154 0.86 39.92 -24.44
N GLY A 155 1.31 39.20 -25.47
CA GLY A 155 2.70 39.08 -25.90
C GLY A 155 3.55 38.21 -24.96
N ASP A 156 4.75 37.89 -25.43
CA ASP A 156 5.71 37.05 -24.68
C ASP A 156 6.37 37.86 -23.55
N PRO A 157 6.15 37.51 -22.26
CA PRO A 157 6.74 38.19 -21.11
C PRO A 157 8.29 38.15 -21.16
N VAL A 158 8.86 37.09 -21.74
CA VAL A 158 10.32 36.99 -21.91
C VAL A 158 10.83 37.97 -22.93
N ALA A 159 10.16 38.10 -24.07
CA ALA A 159 10.51 39.09 -25.10
C ALA A 159 10.38 40.54 -24.58
N LYS A 160 9.34 40.79 -23.78
CA LYS A 160 9.13 42.10 -23.11
C LYS A 160 10.25 42.42 -22.12
N SER A 161 10.57 41.47 -21.21
CA SER A 161 11.64 41.70 -20.24
C SER A 161 13.02 41.88 -20.89
N LYS A 162 13.30 41.13 -21.98
CA LYS A 162 14.52 41.33 -22.77
C LYS A 162 14.60 42.71 -23.38
N ALA A 163 13.51 43.17 -24.03
CA ALA A 163 13.46 44.50 -24.63
C ALA A 163 13.61 45.61 -23.59
N ALA A 164 12.99 45.47 -22.42
CA ALA A 164 13.14 46.39 -21.30
C ALA A 164 14.59 46.44 -20.78
N TYR A 165 15.21 45.28 -20.60
CA TYR A 165 16.62 45.16 -20.18
C TYR A 165 17.55 45.86 -21.19
N GLU A 166 17.44 45.55 -22.50
CA GLU A 166 18.26 46.15 -23.54
C GLU A 166 18.06 47.68 -23.65
N ALA A 167 16.86 48.18 -23.44
CA ALA A 167 16.54 49.59 -23.40
C ALA A 167 17.18 50.29 -22.20
N ALA A 168 17.02 49.71 -21.00
CA ALA A 168 17.59 50.21 -19.75
C ALA A 168 19.13 50.20 -19.77
N GLU A 169 19.75 49.17 -20.37
CA GLU A 169 21.20 49.08 -20.54
C GLU A 169 21.74 50.22 -21.41
N LYS A 170 21.10 50.49 -22.56
CA LYS A 170 21.47 51.60 -23.43
C LYS A 170 21.32 52.95 -22.74
N GLU A 171 20.24 53.14 -21.93
CA GLU A 171 20.02 54.38 -21.18
C GLU A 171 21.06 54.56 -20.08
N LEU A 172 21.44 53.50 -19.37
CA LEU A 172 22.50 53.54 -18.36
C LEU A 172 23.83 53.95 -18.99
N HIS A 173 24.23 53.35 -20.16
CA HIS A 173 25.46 53.73 -20.85
C HIS A 173 25.45 55.17 -21.34
N ARG A 174 24.28 55.69 -21.82
CA ARG A 174 24.12 57.08 -22.17
C ARG A 174 24.27 57.99 -20.93
N ALA A 175 23.62 57.64 -19.81
CA ALA A 175 23.71 58.39 -18.59
C ALA A 175 25.15 58.42 -18.05
N GLU A 176 25.89 57.32 -18.14
CA GLU A 176 27.31 57.28 -17.75
C GLU A 176 28.17 58.25 -18.57
N ALA A 177 27.97 58.29 -19.89
CA ALA A 177 28.73 59.19 -20.79
C ALA A 177 28.40 60.67 -20.49
N LEU A 178 27.11 60.99 -20.25
CA LEU A 178 26.65 62.34 -19.91
C LEU A 178 27.10 62.80 -18.53
N LEU A 179 27.16 61.90 -17.55
CA LEU A 179 27.68 62.21 -16.23
C LEU A 179 29.16 62.57 -16.26
N ARG A 180 29.97 61.84 -17.05
CA ARG A 180 31.41 62.13 -17.21
C ARG A 180 31.64 63.51 -17.84
N SER A 181 30.72 63.94 -18.70
CA SER A 181 30.79 65.33 -19.32
C SER A 181 30.05 66.35 -18.43
N GLN A 182 29.60 66.01 -17.25
CA GLN A 182 28.83 66.85 -16.30
C GLN A 182 27.52 67.41 -16.93
N ALA A 183 26.98 66.76 -17.95
CA ALA A 183 25.74 67.18 -18.60
C ALA A 183 24.48 66.76 -17.87
N ILE A 184 24.54 65.82 -16.92
CA ILE A 184 23.43 65.37 -16.07
C ILE A 184 23.83 65.35 -14.58
N SER A 185 22.83 65.38 -13.69
CA SER A 185 23.07 65.26 -12.26
C SER A 185 23.33 63.80 -11.83
N GLN A 186 24.02 63.62 -10.71
CA GLN A 186 24.21 62.29 -10.11
C GLN A 186 22.87 61.55 -9.86
N LYS A 187 21.83 62.30 -9.49
CA LYS A 187 20.48 61.75 -9.28
C LYS A 187 19.90 61.06 -10.53
N VAL A 188 20.12 61.68 -11.70
CA VAL A 188 19.61 61.11 -13.00
C VAL A 188 20.35 59.84 -13.34
N TYR A 189 21.67 59.81 -13.15
CA TYR A 189 22.48 58.59 -13.33
C TYR A 189 22.02 57.45 -12.40
N GLU A 190 21.86 57.76 -11.11
CA GLU A 190 21.40 56.75 -10.13
C GLU A 190 20.00 56.21 -10.45
N GLN A 191 19.13 57.05 -11.06
CA GLN A 191 17.84 56.58 -11.53
C GLN A 191 18.00 55.56 -12.67
N ALA A 192 18.77 55.91 -13.70
CA ALA A 192 19.04 55.03 -14.86
C ALA A 192 19.69 53.71 -14.40
N LYS A 193 20.57 53.78 -13.38
CA LYS A 193 21.18 52.57 -12.82
C LYS A 193 20.15 51.67 -12.11
N ARG A 194 19.26 52.25 -11.32
CA ARG A 194 18.17 51.47 -10.65
C ARG A 194 17.26 50.83 -11.70
N ASP A 195 16.86 51.56 -12.72
CA ASP A 195 15.99 51.07 -13.75
C ASP A 195 16.63 49.90 -14.50
N TYR A 196 17.95 49.98 -14.78
CA TYR A 196 18.71 48.87 -15.36
C TYR A 196 18.75 47.65 -14.39
N GLU A 197 19.03 47.85 -13.11
CA GLU A 197 19.10 46.75 -12.14
C GLU A 197 17.76 46.02 -12.01
N VAL A 198 16.64 46.74 -12.04
CA VAL A 198 15.29 46.17 -12.03
C VAL A 198 15.02 45.38 -13.31
N ALA A 199 15.24 45.99 -14.49
CA ALA A 199 15.01 45.34 -15.78
C ALA A 199 15.93 44.11 -15.98
N LYS A 200 17.17 44.17 -15.46
CA LYS A 200 18.11 43.04 -15.46
C LYS A 200 17.59 41.89 -14.60
N ALA A 201 17.13 42.16 -13.36
CA ALA A 201 16.61 41.15 -12.48
C ALA A 201 15.37 40.44 -13.08
N GLU A 202 14.47 41.19 -13.73
CA GLU A 202 13.32 40.62 -14.44
C GLU A 202 13.75 39.70 -15.59
N TYR A 203 14.72 40.14 -16.41
CA TYR A 203 15.23 39.34 -17.53
C TYR A 203 15.96 38.09 -17.05
N ASP A 204 16.81 38.22 -16.03
CA ASP A 204 17.59 37.12 -15.47
C ASP A 204 16.70 36.01 -14.87
N ALA A 205 15.49 36.33 -14.40
CA ALA A 205 14.52 35.34 -13.94
C ALA A 205 14.10 34.34 -15.04
N TYR A 206 14.20 34.74 -16.30
CA TYR A 206 13.83 33.93 -17.47
C TYR A 206 15.01 33.44 -18.28
N SER A 207 16.11 34.22 -18.40
CA SER A 207 17.21 34.01 -19.35
C SER A 207 17.85 32.63 -19.28
N GLY A 208 18.02 32.09 -18.08
CA GLY A 208 18.56 30.73 -17.83
C GLY A 208 17.60 29.56 -18.08
N LYS A 209 16.35 29.85 -18.45
CA LYS A 209 15.29 28.83 -18.62
C LYS A 209 14.76 28.82 -20.08
N MET A 210 15.27 29.65 -20.98
CA MET A 210 14.78 29.74 -22.33
C MET A 210 15.23 28.55 -23.19
N THR A 211 14.30 28.02 -23.98
CA THR A 211 14.51 27.03 -25.03
C THR A 211 13.85 27.50 -26.32
N GLU A 212 14.07 26.79 -27.42
CA GLU A 212 13.37 27.07 -28.68
C GLU A 212 11.85 26.95 -28.55
N ALA A 213 11.38 26.03 -27.68
CA ALA A 213 9.96 25.77 -27.44
C ALA A 213 9.33 26.70 -26.37
N GLY A 214 10.07 27.65 -25.80
CA GLY A 214 9.58 28.53 -24.72
C GLY A 214 10.40 28.45 -23.44
N VAL A 215 9.79 28.82 -22.32
CA VAL A 215 10.41 28.75 -21.00
C VAL A 215 10.35 27.30 -20.47
N ALA A 216 11.54 26.74 -20.23
CA ALA A 216 11.66 25.38 -19.73
C ALA A 216 11.19 25.26 -18.27
N VAL A 217 10.31 24.33 -18.03
CA VAL A 217 9.90 23.91 -16.68
C VAL A 217 10.68 22.64 -16.33
N LYS A 218 11.49 22.71 -15.27
CA LYS A 218 12.44 21.67 -14.91
C LYS A 218 11.96 20.87 -13.69
N SER A 219 12.35 19.59 -13.63
CA SER A 219 12.10 18.76 -12.46
C SER A 219 12.91 19.26 -11.26
N PRO A 220 12.28 19.46 -10.09
CA PRO A 220 13.00 19.86 -8.87
C PRO A 220 13.74 18.69 -8.21
N LEU A 221 13.43 17.44 -8.57
CA LEU A 221 14.05 16.25 -7.99
C LEU A 221 14.29 15.15 -9.03
N THR A 222 15.17 14.21 -8.68
CA THR A 222 15.40 12.99 -9.47
C THR A 222 14.42 11.92 -9.02
N GLY A 223 13.70 11.32 -9.98
CA GLY A 223 12.69 10.32 -9.66
C GLY A 223 11.95 9.82 -10.89
N SER A 224 10.69 9.49 -10.73
CA SER A 224 9.78 9.12 -11.80
C SER A 224 8.55 10.04 -11.82
N VAL A 225 8.01 10.27 -12.99
CA VAL A 225 6.73 11.00 -13.16
C VAL A 225 5.62 10.13 -12.58
N LYS A 226 4.90 10.64 -11.58
CA LYS A 226 3.75 9.97 -10.96
C LYS A 226 2.49 10.23 -11.78
N GLU A 227 2.26 11.49 -12.12
CA GLU A 227 1.05 11.94 -12.79
C GLU A 227 1.35 13.12 -13.70
N VAL A 228 0.61 13.26 -14.79
CA VAL A 228 0.68 14.37 -15.75
C VAL A 228 -0.71 14.98 -15.86
N PHE A 229 -0.81 16.30 -15.64
CA PHE A 229 -2.08 17.03 -15.60
C PHE A 229 -2.40 17.77 -16.90
N VAL A 230 -1.47 17.81 -17.85
CA VAL A 230 -1.56 18.60 -19.07
C VAL A 230 -1.22 17.78 -20.31
N LYS A 231 -1.70 18.24 -21.45
CA LYS A 231 -1.43 17.67 -22.77
C LYS A 231 -0.64 18.65 -23.63
N GLU A 232 -0.05 18.15 -24.70
CA GLU A 232 0.57 19.00 -25.73
C GLU A 232 -0.45 20.00 -26.27
N GLY A 233 -0.10 21.29 -26.29
CA GLY A 233 -0.95 22.36 -26.75
C GLY A 233 -1.92 22.95 -25.73
N ASP A 234 -2.01 22.43 -24.53
CA ASP A 234 -2.87 23.00 -23.47
C ASP A 234 -2.38 24.39 -23.07
N TYR A 235 -3.32 25.29 -22.83
CA TYR A 235 -3.05 26.58 -22.20
C TYR A 235 -2.98 26.43 -20.67
N VAL A 236 -1.92 26.99 -20.06
CA VAL A 236 -1.72 26.97 -18.60
C VAL A 236 -1.44 28.37 -18.06
N ASN A 237 -1.83 28.59 -16.80
CA ASN A 237 -1.47 29.79 -16.06
C ASN A 237 -0.19 29.56 -15.24
N ALA A 238 0.54 30.64 -14.94
CA ALA A 238 1.66 30.58 -14.00
C ALA A 238 1.19 30.01 -12.64
N GLY A 239 1.96 29.06 -12.10
CA GLY A 239 1.60 28.31 -10.89
C GLY A 239 0.73 27.07 -11.11
N GLN A 240 0.19 26.85 -12.30
CA GLN A 240 -0.64 25.68 -12.61
C GLN A 240 0.22 24.40 -12.61
N PRO A 241 -0.21 23.32 -11.91
CA PRO A 241 0.46 22.02 -11.94
C PRO A 241 0.52 21.42 -13.35
N LEU A 242 1.69 20.95 -13.76
CA LEU A 242 1.93 20.25 -15.03
C LEU A 242 2.11 18.75 -14.82
N ALA A 243 2.86 18.37 -13.79
CA ALA A 243 3.13 16.99 -13.46
C ALA A 243 3.54 16.87 -11.98
N THR A 244 3.43 15.66 -11.43
CA THR A 244 4.02 15.30 -10.16
C THR A 244 5.16 14.33 -10.37
N VAL A 245 6.30 14.56 -9.71
CA VAL A 245 7.49 13.71 -9.72
C VAL A 245 7.73 13.17 -8.33
N THR A 246 8.05 11.87 -8.21
CA THR A 246 8.30 11.20 -6.94
C THR A 246 9.61 10.42 -6.98
N GLN A 247 10.36 10.43 -5.87
CA GLN A 247 11.59 9.65 -5.69
C GLN A 247 11.32 8.24 -5.17
N ASN A 248 10.30 8.09 -4.32
CA ASN A 248 9.94 6.84 -3.63
C ASN A 248 11.11 6.19 -2.87
N THR A 249 12.05 6.98 -2.37
CA THR A 249 13.21 6.49 -1.61
C THR A 249 12.88 6.28 -0.14
N ARG A 250 12.07 7.18 0.41
CA ARG A 250 11.50 7.10 1.76
C ARG A 250 9.99 7.09 1.66
N LEU A 251 9.39 6.29 2.51
CA LEU A 251 7.95 6.13 2.55
C LEU A 251 7.43 6.34 3.96
N TYR A 252 6.18 6.76 4.05
CA TYR A 252 5.40 6.73 5.27
C TYR A 252 4.45 5.53 5.24
N LEU A 253 4.38 4.82 6.35
CA LEU A 253 3.29 3.92 6.65
C LEU A 253 2.35 4.67 7.58
N GLN A 254 1.18 5.05 7.09
CA GLN A 254 0.12 5.65 7.88
C GLN A 254 -0.84 4.56 8.31
N ALA A 255 -0.95 4.33 9.61
CA ALA A 255 -1.90 3.39 10.19
C ALA A 255 -3.09 4.15 10.80
N ASP A 256 -4.29 3.62 10.62
CA ASP A 256 -5.54 4.20 11.08
C ASP A 256 -5.94 3.60 12.44
N LEU A 257 -5.40 4.16 13.53
CA LEU A 257 -5.68 3.69 14.88
C LEU A 257 -7.09 4.12 15.31
N SER A 258 -7.97 3.15 15.61
CA SER A 258 -9.30 3.46 16.15
C SER A 258 -9.20 4.21 17.49
N GLU A 259 -10.03 5.24 17.69
CA GLU A 259 -10.09 6.06 18.91
C GLU A 259 -10.28 5.24 20.19
N LYS A 260 -10.89 4.05 20.12
CA LYS A 260 -11.04 3.15 21.27
C LYS A 260 -9.69 2.76 21.89
N TYR A 261 -8.59 2.79 21.11
CA TYR A 261 -7.24 2.44 21.53
C TYR A 261 -6.39 3.67 21.87
N TRP A 262 -7.00 4.83 22.11
CA TRP A 262 -6.26 6.08 22.34
C TRP A 262 -5.33 5.99 23.55
N LYS A 263 -5.69 5.18 24.58
CA LYS A 263 -4.86 4.97 25.79
C LYS A 263 -3.58 4.20 25.47
N GLU A 264 -3.69 3.24 24.60
CA GLU A 264 -2.61 2.37 24.12
C GLU A 264 -1.73 3.08 23.08
N ALA A 265 -2.20 4.17 22.48
CA ALA A 265 -1.50 4.91 21.44
C ALA A 265 -0.08 5.34 21.85
N SER A 266 0.11 5.73 23.13
CA SER A 266 1.42 6.11 23.66
C SER A 266 2.40 4.94 23.85
N SER A 267 1.91 3.70 23.86
CA SER A 267 2.72 2.49 24.00
C SER A 267 3.19 1.93 22.65
N ILE A 268 2.69 2.47 21.54
CA ILE A 268 3.06 2.02 20.19
C ILE A 268 4.52 2.38 19.93
N THR A 269 5.32 1.37 19.61
CA THR A 269 6.77 1.52 19.35
C THR A 269 7.17 1.09 17.95
N GLY A 270 6.34 0.28 17.26
CA GLY A 270 6.65 -0.27 15.95
C GLY A 270 5.41 -0.77 15.24
N ALA A 271 5.63 -1.37 14.08
CA ALA A 271 4.60 -2.02 13.31
C ALA A 271 5.18 -3.11 12.43
N ASN A 272 4.37 -4.13 12.13
CA ASN A 272 4.53 -4.98 10.97
C ASN A 272 3.41 -4.65 9.99
N PHE A 273 3.62 -4.86 8.70
CA PHE A 273 2.60 -4.56 7.71
C PHE A 273 2.65 -5.54 6.54
N ARG A 274 1.49 -5.79 5.95
CA ARG A 274 1.31 -6.63 4.77
C ARG A 274 0.59 -5.82 3.70
N PRO A 275 1.27 -5.46 2.58
CA PRO A 275 0.62 -4.79 1.47
C PRO A 275 -0.47 -5.67 0.84
N SER A 276 -1.54 -5.05 0.34
CA SER A 276 -2.67 -5.77 -0.27
C SER A 276 -2.31 -6.59 -1.53
N TYR A 277 -1.17 -6.28 -2.16
CA TYR A 277 -0.64 -6.98 -3.33
C TYR A 277 0.39 -8.09 -3.00
N SER A 278 0.60 -8.38 -1.71
CA SER A 278 1.60 -9.37 -1.24
C SER A 278 1.03 -10.16 -0.08
N ASP A 279 1.34 -11.46 -0.04
CA ASP A 279 1.04 -12.32 1.11
C ASP A 279 2.13 -12.25 2.19
N GLU A 280 3.24 -11.54 1.93
CA GLU A 280 4.35 -11.40 2.84
C GLU A 280 4.13 -10.25 3.83
N THR A 281 4.35 -10.52 5.10
CA THR A 281 4.35 -9.51 6.17
C THR A 281 5.78 -9.02 6.40
N TYR A 282 5.96 -7.71 6.41
CA TYR A 282 7.23 -7.03 6.57
C TYR A 282 7.35 -6.43 7.96
N ASN A 283 8.49 -6.63 8.60
CA ASN A 283 8.81 -5.94 9.85
C ASN A 283 9.35 -4.54 9.55
N LEU A 284 8.68 -3.52 10.04
CA LEU A 284 9.06 -2.13 9.78
C LEU A 284 10.48 -1.80 10.27
N LYS A 285 10.88 -2.34 11.43
CA LYS A 285 12.22 -2.11 12.01
C LYS A 285 13.32 -2.64 11.11
N SER A 286 13.11 -3.79 10.44
CA SER A 286 14.07 -4.37 9.49
C SER A 286 14.28 -3.50 8.25
N LEU A 287 13.29 -2.67 7.89
CA LEU A 287 13.35 -1.69 6.82
C LEU A 287 13.94 -0.34 7.26
N GLY A 288 14.50 -0.27 8.48
CA GLY A 288 14.99 0.98 9.07
C GLY A 288 13.86 1.93 9.48
N GLY A 289 12.67 1.36 9.74
CA GLY A 289 11.48 2.12 10.09
C GLY A 289 11.54 2.69 11.50
N ARG A 290 10.92 3.85 11.67
CA ARG A 290 10.79 4.55 12.95
C ARG A 290 9.43 5.21 13.07
N LEU A 291 8.92 5.29 14.27
CA LEU A 291 7.72 6.08 14.57
C LEU A 291 8.03 7.56 14.40
N VAL A 292 7.23 8.26 13.61
CA VAL A 292 7.34 9.72 13.39
C VAL A 292 6.36 10.46 14.29
N SER A 293 5.10 10.04 14.28
CA SER A 293 4.05 10.69 15.06
C SER A 293 2.89 9.77 15.37
N VAL A 294 2.23 10.07 16.49
CA VAL A 294 0.91 9.54 16.83
C VAL A 294 -0.03 10.73 16.90
N GLY A 295 -1.06 10.74 16.06
CA GLY A 295 -2.05 11.82 16.02
C GLY A 295 -2.79 11.93 17.34
N LYS A 296 -3.02 13.19 17.77
CA LYS A 296 -3.79 13.51 18.98
C LYS A 296 -5.22 13.95 18.68
N SER A 297 -5.56 14.03 17.40
CA SER A 297 -6.90 14.38 16.91
C SER A 297 -7.22 13.56 15.66
N SER A 298 -8.46 13.15 15.54
CA SER A 298 -9.01 12.60 14.31
C SER A 298 -9.28 13.70 13.29
N ALA A 299 -9.22 13.38 12.00
CA ALA A 299 -9.67 14.28 10.95
C ALA A 299 -11.18 14.46 11.04
N GLN A 300 -11.70 15.59 10.53
CA GLN A 300 -13.15 15.85 10.55
C GLN A 300 -13.91 14.75 9.82
N GLY A 301 -14.83 14.08 10.54
CA GLY A 301 -15.60 12.95 10.01
C GLY A 301 -14.89 11.58 10.07
N SER A 302 -13.73 11.48 10.72
CA SER A 302 -13.00 10.23 10.94
C SER A 302 -13.01 9.85 12.42
N PHE A 303 -13.07 8.54 12.72
CA PHE A 303 -12.94 7.96 14.07
C PHE A 303 -11.56 7.32 14.27
N TYR A 304 -10.58 7.72 13.46
CA TYR A 304 -9.24 7.16 13.47
C TYR A 304 -8.20 8.24 13.79
N LEU A 305 -7.21 7.86 14.59
CA LEU A 305 -6.01 8.64 14.87
C LEU A 305 -4.90 8.15 13.93
N PRO A 306 -4.26 9.03 13.15
CA PRO A 306 -3.17 8.61 12.28
C PRO A 306 -1.91 8.28 13.10
N VAL A 307 -1.35 7.11 12.90
CA VAL A 307 -0.02 6.71 13.40
C VAL A 307 0.91 6.63 12.21
N ILE A 308 1.93 7.48 12.19
CA ILE A 308 2.82 7.63 11.03
C ILE A 308 4.21 7.09 11.38
N PHE A 309 4.66 6.15 10.56
CA PHE A 309 6.03 5.65 10.58
C PHE A 309 6.74 6.07 9.29
N GLU A 310 8.04 6.31 9.36
CA GLU A 310 8.90 6.50 8.20
C GLU A 310 9.80 5.29 8.02
N PHE A 311 9.99 4.84 6.78
CA PHE A 311 10.88 3.72 6.46
C PHE A 311 11.52 3.86 5.09
N GLN A 312 12.58 3.09 4.84
CA GLN A 312 13.29 3.09 3.57
C GLN A 312 12.64 2.13 2.58
N ASN A 313 12.41 2.59 1.35
CA ASN A 313 11.85 1.75 0.29
C ASN A 313 12.89 0.77 -0.29
N ARG A 314 13.29 -0.21 0.50
CA ARG A 314 14.24 -1.26 0.07
C ARG A 314 13.55 -2.43 -0.64
N GLY A 315 12.23 -2.56 -0.50
CA GLY A 315 11.41 -3.65 -1.06
C GLY A 315 10.61 -3.26 -2.30
N ASN A 316 10.88 -2.10 -2.92
CA ASN A 316 10.09 -1.56 -4.05
C ASN A 316 8.59 -1.46 -3.73
N PHE A 317 8.27 -1.06 -2.51
CA PHE A 317 6.88 -0.82 -2.10
C PHE A 317 6.25 0.27 -2.96
N ILE A 318 4.96 0.09 -3.23
CA ILE A 318 4.19 0.96 -4.12
C ILE A 318 3.44 2.00 -3.26
N PRO A 319 3.76 3.31 -3.36
CA PRO A 319 2.99 4.36 -2.69
C PRO A 319 1.55 4.38 -3.20
N GLY A 320 0.60 4.67 -2.32
CA GLY A 320 -0.84 4.60 -2.58
C GLY A 320 -1.44 3.23 -2.31
N SER A 321 -0.62 2.25 -1.87
CA SER A 321 -1.12 0.90 -1.59
C SER A 321 -1.67 0.79 -0.18
N PHE A 322 -2.84 0.15 -0.06
CA PHE A 322 -3.39 -0.23 1.23
C PHE A 322 -2.63 -1.40 1.85
N CYS A 323 -2.56 -1.38 3.18
CA CYS A 323 -1.88 -2.40 3.97
C CYS A 323 -2.75 -2.87 5.13
N GLU A 324 -2.64 -4.14 5.46
CA GLU A 324 -2.96 -4.63 6.79
C GLU A 324 -1.78 -4.32 7.71
N ILE A 325 -2.04 -3.74 8.88
CA ILE A 325 -1.01 -3.25 9.78
C ILE A 325 -1.22 -3.83 11.18
N TYR A 326 -0.13 -4.30 11.76
CA TYR A 326 -0.06 -4.81 13.12
C TYR A 326 0.81 -3.84 13.92
N LEU A 327 0.16 -2.90 14.62
CA LEU A 327 0.84 -1.95 15.50
C LEU A 327 1.35 -2.70 16.73
N THR A 328 2.65 -2.63 17.00
CA THR A 328 3.29 -3.31 18.12
C THR A 328 3.56 -2.31 19.26
N GLY A 329 3.16 -2.68 20.45
CA GLY A 329 3.25 -1.84 21.63
C GLY A 329 4.11 -2.44 22.75
N MET A 330 3.56 -2.49 23.97
CA MET A 330 4.26 -2.97 25.14
C MET A 330 4.71 -4.42 25.00
N GLU A 331 5.98 -4.71 25.28
CA GLU A 331 6.53 -6.06 25.30
C GLU A 331 6.08 -6.81 26.56
N ARG A 332 5.68 -8.06 26.37
CA ARG A 332 5.40 -9.05 27.42
C ARG A 332 6.47 -10.10 27.38
N ASP A 333 7.06 -10.43 28.51
CA ASP A 333 8.03 -11.50 28.66
C ASP A 333 7.37 -12.86 28.88
N ASN A 334 8.11 -13.92 28.63
CA ASN A 334 7.71 -15.30 28.88
C ASN A 334 6.48 -15.77 28.08
N VAL A 335 6.34 -15.28 26.84
CA VAL A 335 5.27 -15.66 25.92
C VAL A 335 5.77 -16.72 24.94
N ILE A 336 4.98 -17.77 24.74
CA ILE A 336 5.21 -18.77 23.68
C ILE A 336 4.59 -18.24 22.39
N SER A 337 5.37 -18.16 21.32
CA SER A 337 4.88 -17.79 19.99
C SER A 337 5.50 -18.68 18.92
N VAL A 338 4.78 -18.86 17.82
CA VAL A 338 5.22 -19.59 16.63
C VAL A 338 5.06 -18.71 15.39
N PRO A 339 5.87 -18.90 14.34
CA PRO A 339 5.63 -18.25 13.06
C PRO A 339 4.23 -18.57 12.55
N GLU A 340 3.57 -17.62 11.85
CA GLU A 340 2.26 -17.85 11.24
C GLU A 340 2.27 -19.05 10.28
N THR A 341 3.40 -19.29 9.62
CA THR A 341 3.62 -20.43 8.70
C THR A 341 3.63 -21.80 9.37
N ALA A 342 3.78 -21.86 10.70
CA ALA A 342 3.72 -23.09 11.49
C ALA A 342 2.28 -23.55 11.74
N LEU A 343 1.31 -22.65 11.61
CA LEU A 343 -0.09 -22.89 11.94
C LEU A 343 -0.86 -23.42 10.73
N THR A 344 -1.67 -24.43 10.97
CA THR A 344 -2.69 -24.89 10.03
C THR A 344 -4.04 -24.77 10.67
N GLU A 345 -5.05 -24.36 9.91
CA GLU A 345 -6.41 -24.22 10.41
C GLU A 345 -7.31 -25.31 9.80
N GLU A 346 -8.17 -25.87 10.64
CA GLU A 346 -9.21 -26.80 10.23
C GLU A 346 -10.48 -26.50 11.03
N GLN A 347 -11.54 -26.13 10.34
CA GLN A 347 -12.85 -25.83 10.92
C GLN A 347 -12.80 -24.82 12.10
N GLY A 348 -11.93 -23.80 12.00
CA GLY A 348 -11.77 -22.79 13.04
C GLY A 348 -10.85 -23.18 14.20
N VAL A 349 -10.26 -24.39 14.16
CA VAL A 349 -9.28 -24.87 15.15
C VAL A 349 -7.88 -24.81 14.57
N TYR A 350 -6.94 -24.29 15.34
CA TYR A 350 -5.53 -24.19 14.94
C TYR A 350 -4.72 -25.38 15.42
N TYR A 351 -3.82 -25.84 14.56
CA TYR A 351 -2.92 -26.95 14.81
C TYR A 351 -1.49 -26.58 14.43
N VAL A 352 -0.54 -27.20 15.15
CA VAL A 352 0.87 -27.24 14.79
C VAL A 352 1.32 -28.68 14.66
N TYR A 353 2.47 -28.92 14.04
CA TYR A 353 3.05 -30.24 13.92
C TYR A 353 4.33 -30.31 14.77
N LEU A 354 4.28 -31.12 15.81
CA LEU A 354 5.42 -31.39 16.70
C LEU A 354 6.30 -32.45 16.07
N LYS A 355 7.60 -32.20 15.99
CA LYS A 355 8.60 -33.21 15.61
C LYS A 355 8.95 -34.05 16.83
N LEU A 356 8.61 -35.33 16.81
CA LEU A 356 8.90 -36.28 17.90
C LEU A 356 10.27 -36.94 17.71
N CYS A 357 10.54 -37.46 16.51
CA CYS A 357 11.76 -38.13 16.11
C CYS A 357 12.22 -37.63 14.72
N LYS A 358 13.07 -38.39 14.02
CA LYS A 358 13.60 -38.00 12.70
C LYS A 358 12.48 -37.87 11.66
N GLU A 359 11.52 -38.81 11.66
CA GLU A 359 10.47 -38.95 10.65
C GLU A 359 9.06 -38.91 11.24
N ASP A 360 8.94 -38.81 12.58
CA ASP A 360 7.67 -38.84 13.28
C ASP A 360 7.23 -37.45 13.70
N TYR A 361 6.03 -37.12 13.30
CA TYR A 361 5.38 -35.85 13.63
C TYR A 361 4.03 -36.10 14.30
N LYS A 362 3.65 -35.21 15.19
CA LYS A 362 2.36 -35.26 15.88
C LYS A 362 1.57 -34.00 15.60
N LYS A 363 0.33 -34.14 15.13
CA LYS A 363 -0.63 -33.03 15.05
C LYS A 363 -1.04 -32.65 16.47
N GLN A 364 -0.85 -31.39 16.83
CA GLN A 364 -1.15 -30.86 18.15
C GLN A 364 -2.09 -29.67 18.02
N GLU A 365 -3.27 -29.77 18.66
CA GLU A 365 -4.19 -28.65 18.79
C GLU A 365 -3.59 -27.56 19.67
N VAL A 366 -3.77 -26.29 19.24
CA VAL A 366 -3.30 -25.14 19.99
C VAL A 366 -4.39 -24.07 20.09
N LYS A 367 -4.42 -23.41 21.24
CA LYS A 367 -5.23 -22.20 21.42
C LYS A 367 -4.34 -20.99 21.17
N THR A 368 -4.66 -20.21 20.15
CA THR A 368 -3.90 -19.04 19.76
C THR A 368 -4.36 -17.77 20.49
N GLY A 369 -3.44 -16.83 20.64
CA GLY A 369 -3.66 -15.47 21.11
C GLY A 369 -3.48 -14.44 19.98
N GLU A 370 -2.84 -13.32 20.33
CA GLU A 370 -2.56 -12.23 19.40
C GLU A 370 -1.56 -12.63 18.31
N SER A 371 -1.68 -12.02 17.14
CA SER A 371 -0.75 -12.15 16.03
C SER A 371 -0.16 -10.81 15.66
N ASP A 372 1.14 -10.75 15.46
CA ASP A 372 1.83 -9.58 14.93
C ASP A 372 2.03 -9.64 13.39
N GLY A 373 1.37 -10.62 12.74
CA GLY A 373 1.46 -10.88 11.31
C GLY A 373 2.67 -11.72 10.89
N LEU A 374 3.68 -11.86 11.75
CA LEU A 374 4.85 -12.72 11.56
C LEU A 374 4.80 -13.93 12.48
N ARG A 375 4.46 -13.71 13.71
CA ARG A 375 4.32 -14.73 14.76
C ARG A 375 2.97 -14.60 15.44
N ARG A 376 2.49 -15.72 15.97
CA ARG A 376 1.26 -15.78 16.76
C ARG A 376 1.54 -16.35 18.14
N GLU A 377 0.99 -15.70 19.15
CA GLU A 377 1.02 -16.17 20.54
C GLU A 377 0.25 -17.48 20.67
N ILE A 378 0.79 -18.40 21.47
CA ILE A 378 0.13 -19.66 21.82
C ILE A 378 -0.21 -19.66 23.30
N LEU A 379 -1.51 -19.66 23.59
CA LEU A 379 -2.03 -19.62 24.96
C LEU A 379 -2.07 -21.01 25.61
N LYS A 380 -2.29 -22.08 24.80
CA LYS A 380 -2.35 -23.47 25.25
C LYS A 380 -1.93 -24.41 24.12
N GLY A 381 -1.42 -25.60 24.47
CA GLY A 381 -1.12 -26.67 23.54
C GLY A 381 0.36 -26.83 23.22
N LEU A 382 1.23 -25.86 23.58
CA LEU A 382 2.68 -25.95 23.44
C LEU A 382 3.39 -25.68 24.76
N LYS A 383 4.61 -26.22 24.88
CA LYS A 383 5.52 -25.99 25.99
C LYS A 383 6.88 -25.56 25.48
N ALA A 384 7.62 -24.84 26.33
CA ALA A 384 9.02 -24.56 26.05
C ALA A 384 9.82 -25.88 25.94
N GLY A 385 10.60 -26.02 24.88
CA GLY A 385 11.32 -27.24 24.56
C GLY A 385 10.73 -28.07 23.41
N ASP A 386 9.45 -27.90 23.10
CA ASP A 386 8.81 -28.54 21.94
C ASP A 386 9.50 -28.13 20.64
N VAL A 387 9.60 -29.05 19.69
CA VAL A 387 10.14 -28.77 18.35
C VAL A 387 8.96 -28.73 17.36
N VAL A 388 8.69 -27.57 16.78
CA VAL A 388 7.54 -27.32 15.91
C VAL A 388 8.02 -27.17 14.47
N VAL A 389 7.26 -27.71 13.52
CA VAL A 389 7.43 -27.45 12.09
C VAL A 389 7.04 -26.02 11.79
N THR A 390 7.98 -25.19 11.35
CA THR A 390 7.77 -23.77 11.06
C THR A 390 7.55 -23.47 9.57
N LYS A 391 8.06 -24.38 8.70
CA LYS A 391 7.85 -24.32 7.26
C LYS A 391 7.56 -25.72 6.74
N GLY A 392 6.63 -25.84 5.79
CA GLY A 392 6.21 -27.15 5.29
C GLY A 392 5.13 -27.84 6.15
N ALA A 393 4.49 -27.15 7.08
CA ALA A 393 3.40 -27.68 7.92
C ALA A 393 2.23 -28.24 7.10
N LEU A 394 1.90 -27.59 5.98
CA LEU A 394 0.84 -28.05 5.07
C LEU A 394 1.22 -29.39 4.40
N GLN A 395 2.48 -29.62 4.05
CA GLN A 395 2.94 -30.86 3.45
C GLN A 395 2.84 -32.02 4.44
N VAL A 396 3.19 -31.79 5.71
CA VAL A 396 3.00 -32.79 6.77
C VAL A 396 1.50 -33.08 6.97
N LYS A 397 0.64 -32.06 6.94
CA LYS A 397 -0.82 -32.22 6.98
C LYS A 397 -1.35 -33.10 5.85
N LEU A 398 -0.93 -32.85 4.63
CA LEU A 398 -1.40 -33.61 3.43
C LEU A 398 -0.91 -35.07 3.47
N SER A 399 0.30 -35.33 3.99
CA SER A 399 0.81 -36.69 4.20
C SER A 399 -0.06 -37.51 5.17
N ALA A 400 -0.56 -36.86 6.24
CA ALA A 400 -1.46 -37.49 7.18
C ALA A 400 -2.77 -37.98 6.52
N VAL A 401 -3.31 -37.20 5.58
CA VAL A 401 -4.55 -37.53 4.88
C VAL A 401 -4.32 -38.61 3.82
N SER A 402 -3.19 -38.58 3.09
CA SER A 402 -2.89 -39.54 2.04
C SER A 402 -2.57 -40.95 2.57
N GLY A 403 -2.04 -41.07 3.80
CA GLY A 403 -1.81 -42.34 4.48
C GLY A 403 -3.09 -43.06 4.96
N THR A 404 -4.23 -42.38 4.98
CA THR A 404 -5.53 -42.94 5.40
C THR A 404 -6.41 -43.44 4.24
N ILE A 405 -5.99 -43.29 2.98
CA ILE A 405 -6.74 -43.83 1.83
C ILE A 405 -6.30 -45.28 1.61
N PRO A 406 -7.17 -46.31 1.89
CA PRO A 406 -6.84 -47.69 1.54
C PRO A 406 -6.63 -47.79 0.03
N GLY A 407 -5.51 -48.36 -0.41
CA GLY A 407 -5.29 -48.64 -1.79
C GLY A 407 -6.34 -49.64 -2.28
N HIS A 408 -7.27 -49.23 -3.12
CA HIS A 408 -8.13 -50.14 -3.85
C HIS A 408 -7.28 -50.89 -4.87
N THR A 409 -6.76 -52.06 -4.50
CA THR A 409 -6.20 -53.04 -5.46
C THR A 409 -7.35 -53.65 -6.21
N HIS A 410 -7.60 -53.19 -7.43
CA HIS A 410 -8.36 -53.94 -8.41
C HIS A 410 -7.41 -54.95 -9.07
N ASN A 411 -7.46 -56.21 -8.58
CA ASN A 411 -6.97 -57.34 -9.37
C ASN A 411 -7.97 -57.66 -10.46
N HIS A 412 -7.53 -57.54 -11.73
CA HIS A 412 -8.15 -58.12 -12.88
C HIS A 412 -7.46 -59.43 -13.24
#